data_89558989b6c5a0738ac09e9532385921
#
_entry.id   89558989b6c5a0738ac09e9532385921
#
_cell.length_a   1.000
_cell.length_b   1.000
_cell.length_c   1.000
_cell.angle_alpha   90.00
_cell.angle_beta   90.00
_cell.angle_gamma   90.00
#
_symmetry.space_group_name_H-M   'P 1'
#
loop_
_entity.id
_entity.type
_entity.pdbx_description
1 polymer ?
#
loop_
_entity_poly.entity_id
_entity_poly.type
_entity_poly.pdbx_seq_one_letter_code
_entity_poly.pdbx_strand_id
1 'polypeptide(L)'
;MPAEGLQWLPKQAVMTAGEIQRIVGIGVERLGVRELRLTGGEPLVRPDLVEIIAGLRERHPRLPISMTTNGVGLAQKAQALKNAGLTRINVSLDSLHEETFTQLTRRPFLSKVLAGVDEAQAAGLGPVKVNAVLMRGINDQEAPALLAWALDQNVELRFIEQMPLDAQHGWTQREMITAVEIRTLLSTDFVLERDRRLRDGAPAERFDVRRRNASTAEASGPVLGTVGIIASVSEPFCADCRRTRITAEGKIMSCLFSREEFDLLGLLRSGANDDELVRRWQEAMWAKPRAHGMDQAGLGTAGFVQPERSMSAIGG
;
A
#
# COMPACT_ATOMS: atom_id res chain seq x y z
N MET A 1 -9.91 10.73 2.47
CA MET A 1 -11.18 9.96 2.21
C MET A 1 -12.20 10.86 1.50
N PRO A 2 -13.09 10.32 0.60
CA PRO A 2 -14.13 11.13 -0.03
C PRO A 2 -15.04 11.81 0.99
N ALA A 3 -15.53 13.03 0.67
CA ALA A 3 -16.39 13.79 1.57
C ALA A 3 -17.73 13.10 1.85
N GLU A 4 -18.26 12.45 0.82
CA GLU A 4 -19.56 11.79 0.82
C GLU A 4 -19.53 10.35 1.35
N GLY A 5 -18.36 9.90 1.83
CA GLY A 5 -18.12 8.51 2.24
C GLY A 5 -17.87 7.58 1.06
N LEU A 6 -17.74 6.30 1.34
CA LEU A 6 -17.59 5.25 0.34
C LEU A 6 -18.97 4.60 0.09
N GLN A 7 -19.33 4.43 -1.16
CA GLN A 7 -20.47 3.59 -1.51
C GLN A 7 -20.10 2.13 -1.30
N TRP A 8 -20.88 1.45 -0.45
CA TRP A 8 -20.66 0.03 -0.18
C TRP A 8 -21.21 -0.79 -1.35
N LEU A 9 -20.37 -1.71 -1.81
CA LEU A 9 -20.78 -2.67 -2.82
C LEU A 9 -21.83 -3.64 -2.24
N PRO A 10 -22.84 -4.04 -3.03
CA PRO A 10 -23.76 -5.10 -2.63
C PRO A 10 -23.00 -6.37 -2.29
N LYS A 11 -23.42 -7.08 -1.24
CA LYS A 11 -22.72 -8.31 -0.77
C LYS A 11 -22.54 -9.34 -1.90
N GLN A 12 -23.50 -9.43 -2.82
CA GLN A 12 -23.44 -10.36 -3.96
C GLN A 12 -22.40 -9.96 -5.02
N ALA A 13 -22.03 -8.69 -5.09
CA ALA A 13 -20.99 -8.22 -6.02
C ALA A 13 -19.57 -8.48 -5.51
N VAL A 14 -19.42 -8.80 -4.23
CA VAL A 14 -18.11 -9.02 -3.60
C VAL A 14 -17.79 -10.52 -3.57
N MET A 15 -16.50 -10.86 -3.74
CA MET A 15 -16.03 -12.25 -3.63
C MET A 15 -16.27 -12.81 -2.22
N THR A 16 -16.74 -14.04 -2.14
CA THR A 16 -16.80 -14.84 -0.90
C THR A 16 -15.40 -15.29 -0.48
N ALA A 17 -15.25 -15.76 0.76
CA ALA A 17 -13.99 -16.30 1.25
C ALA A 17 -13.48 -17.46 0.35
N GLY A 18 -14.37 -18.38 -0.04
CA GLY A 18 -14.03 -19.50 -0.91
C GLY A 18 -13.59 -19.08 -2.31
N GLU A 19 -14.24 -18.07 -2.90
CA GLU A 19 -13.85 -17.51 -4.20
C GLU A 19 -12.46 -16.85 -4.14
N ILE A 20 -12.16 -16.09 -3.08
CA ILE A 20 -10.84 -15.51 -2.85
C ILE A 20 -9.79 -16.60 -2.72
N GLN A 21 -10.04 -17.62 -1.91
CA GLN A 21 -9.12 -18.73 -1.69
C GLN A 21 -8.84 -19.50 -2.99
N ARG A 22 -9.87 -19.75 -3.81
CA ARG A 22 -9.72 -20.41 -5.12
C ARG A 22 -8.88 -19.56 -6.08
N ILE A 23 -9.21 -18.28 -6.21
CA ILE A 23 -8.49 -17.37 -7.12
C ILE A 23 -7.01 -17.23 -6.70
N VAL A 24 -6.75 -17.03 -5.40
CA VAL A 24 -5.37 -16.96 -4.88
C VAL A 24 -4.64 -18.28 -5.10
N GLY A 25 -5.31 -19.42 -4.89
CA GLY A 25 -4.77 -20.77 -5.18
C GLY A 25 -4.30 -20.90 -6.62
N ILE A 26 -5.15 -20.52 -7.58
CA ILE A 26 -4.78 -20.50 -9.01
C ILE A 26 -3.55 -19.60 -9.25
N GLY A 27 -3.53 -18.41 -8.65
CA GLY A 27 -2.38 -17.50 -8.76
C GLY A 27 -1.07 -18.12 -8.26
N VAL A 28 -1.11 -18.79 -7.13
CA VAL A 28 0.07 -19.41 -6.50
C VAL A 28 0.52 -20.65 -7.27
N GLU A 29 -0.41 -21.56 -7.59
CA GLU A 29 -0.11 -22.89 -8.14
C GLU A 29 0.20 -22.85 -9.65
N ARG A 30 -0.47 -21.95 -10.39
CA ARG A 30 -0.44 -21.94 -11.86
C ARG A 30 0.27 -20.71 -12.46
N LEU A 31 0.30 -19.58 -11.74
CA LEU A 31 0.81 -18.31 -12.26
C LEU A 31 2.05 -17.81 -11.52
N GLY A 32 2.53 -18.55 -10.53
CA GLY A 32 3.76 -18.24 -9.81
C GLY A 32 3.67 -17.01 -8.90
N VAL A 33 2.50 -16.70 -8.36
CA VAL A 33 2.32 -15.68 -7.32
C VAL A 33 3.09 -16.11 -6.07
N ARG A 34 4.00 -15.24 -5.60
CA ARG A 34 4.93 -15.54 -4.49
C ARG A 34 4.59 -14.84 -3.19
N GLU A 35 3.77 -13.81 -3.22
CA GLU A 35 3.30 -13.10 -2.04
C GLU A 35 1.89 -12.54 -2.27
N LEU A 36 1.12 -12.44 -1.21
CA LEU A 36 -0.21 -11.86 -1.21
C LEU A 36 -0.24 -10.63 -0.31
N ARG A 37 -0.92 -9.58 -0.79
CA ARG A 37 -1.26 -8.42 0.04
C ARG A 37 -2.75 -8.21 0.06
N LEU A 38 -3.35 -8.36 1.22
CA LEU A 38 -4.74 -8.01 1.45
C LEU A 38 -4.85 -6.51 1.64
N THR A 39 -5.76 -5.91 0.90
CA THR A 39 -6.05 -4.48 0.93
C THR A 39 -7.51 -4.30 0.50
N GLY A 40 -7.88 -3.24 -0.13
CA GLY A 40 -9.24 -2.98 -0.58
C GLY A 40 -9.63 -1.59 -0.13
N GLY A 41 -10.89 -1.31 0.18
CA GLY A 41 -11.23 -0.09 0.91
C GLY A 41 -10.55 -0.12 2.28
N GLU A 42 -11.04 -1.00 3.16
CA GLU A 42 -10.40 -1.30 4.44
C GLU A 42 -10.63 -2.79 4.78
N PRO A 43 -9.56 -3.61 4.84
CA PRO A 43 -9.73 -5.05 5.07
C PRO A 43 -10.28 -5.39 6.47
N LEU A 44 -9.99 -4.56 7.49
CA LEU A 44 -10.45 -4.81 8.87
C LEU A 44 -11.97 -4.72 9.04
N VAL A 45 -12.71 -4.12 8.11
CA VAL A 45 -14.17 -4.10 8.16
C VAL A 45 -14.80 -5.39 7.64
N ARG A 46 -14.01 -6.23 6.97
CA ARG A 46 -14.49 -7.49 6.44
C ARG A 46 -14.65 -8.53 7.56
N PRO A 47 -15.86 -9.08 7.79
CA PRO A 47 -16.11 -9.97 8.95
C PRO A 47 -15.39 -11.32 8.86
N ASP A 48 -15.24 -11.89 7.66
CA ASP A 48 -14.59 -13.17 7.38
C ASP A 48 -13.09 -13.07 7.06
N LEU A 49 -12.45 -11.93 7.38
CA LEU A 49 -11.02 -11.70 7.08
C LEU A 49 -10.10 -12.75 7.71
N VAL A 50 -10.35 -13.12 8.97
CA VAL A 50 -9.56 -14.13 9.70
C VAL A 50 -9.71 -15.51 9.04
N GLU A 51 -10.93 -15.88 8.63
CA GLU A 51 -11.23 -17.12 7.91
C GLU A 51 -10.50 -17.18 6.55
N ILE A 52 -10.51 -16.07 5.80
CA ILE A 52 -9.79 -15.95 4.52
C ILE A 52 -8.31 -16.24 4.73
N ILE A 53 -7.69 -15.57 5.70
CA ILE A 53 -6.25 -15.73 5.98
C ILE A 53 -5.93 -17.17 6.43
N ALA A 54 -6.73 -17.73 7.34
CA ALA A 54 -6.53 -19.08 7.85
C ALA A 54 -6.62 -20.13 6.73
N GLY A 55 -7.64 -20.08 5.88
CA GLY A 55 -7.78 -21.00 4.76
C GLY A 55 -6.69 -20.85 3.70
N LEU A 56 -6.20 -19.62 3.46
CA LEU A 56 -5.04 -19.40 2.59
C LEU A 56 -3.77 -19.96 3.21
N ARG A 57 -3.58 -19.83 4.53
CA ARG A 57 -2.42 -20.35 5.24
C ARG A 57 -2.40 -21.87 5.27
N GLU A 58 -3.57 -22.49 5.48
CA GLU A 58 -3.71 -23.95 5.45
C GLU A 58 -3.35 -24.52 4.07
N ARG A 59 -3.88 -23.91 2.99
CA ARG A 59 -3.64 -24.37 1.62
C ARG A 59 -2.23 -24.04 1.12
N HIS A 60 -1.69 -22.90 1.51
CA HIS A 60 -0.37 -22.40 1.07
C HIS A 60 0.51 -22.01 2.27
N PRO A 61 1.06 -22.98 3.02
CA PRO A 61 1.77 -22.73 4.29
C PRO A 61 2.98 -21.80 4.17
N ARG A 62 3.59 -21.70 2.99
CA ARG A 62 4.78 -20.87 2.73
C ARG A 62 4.47 -19.54 2.07
N LEU A 63 3.23 -19.25 1.70
CA LEU A 63 2.87 -17.99 1.06
C LEU A 63 2.98 -16.81 2.07
N PRO A 64 3.84 -15.82 1.85
CA PRO A 64 3.82 -14.61 2.67
C PRO A 64 2.50 -13.86 2.45
N ILE A 65 1.74 -13.65 3.53
CA ILE A 65 0.48 -12.91 3.51
C ILE A 65 0.69 -11.61 4.28
N SER A 66 0.56 -10.49 3.61
CA SER A 66 0.63 -9.15 4.20
C SER A 66 -0.71 -8.43 4.09
N MET A 67 -0.89 -7.38 4.88
CA MET A 67 -2.10 -6.54 4.83
C MET A 67 -1.72 -5.07 4.86
N THR A 68 -2.49 -4.24 4.15
CA THR A 68 -2.45 -2.78 4.28
C THR A 68 -3.77 -2.31 4.87
N THR A 69 -3.72 -1.46 5.90
CA THR A 69 -4.89 -1.00 6.65
C THR A 69 -4.73 0.45 7.11
N ASN A 70 -5.85 1.12 7.38
CA ASN A 70 -5.86 2.40 8.06
C ASN A 70 -5.62 2.31 9.58
N GLY A 71 -5.47 1.09 10.11
CA GLY A 71 -5.15 0.82 11.51
C GLY A 71 -6.32 0.90 12.49
N VAL A 72 -7.46 1.43 12.08
CA VAL A 72 -8.63 1.54 12.98
C VAL A 72 -9.22 0.15 13.26
N GLY A 73 -9.24 -0.25 14.52
CA GLY A 73 -9.68 -1.59 14.95
C GLY A 73 -8.60 -2.68 14.84
N LEU A 74 -7.38 -2.32 14.49
CA LEU A 74 -6.27 -3.26 14.42
C LEU A 74 -5.90 -3.82 15.79
N ALA A 75 -5.89 -2.98 16.82
CA ALA A 75 -5.54 -3.41 18.19
C ALA A 75 -6.36 -4.62 18.65
N GLN A 76 -7.67 -4.64 18.36
CA GLN A 76 -8.55 -5.73 18.77
C GLN A 76 -8.37 -7.01 17.93
N LYS A 77 -7.78 -6.91 16.75
CA LYS A 77 -7.68 -8.02 15.77
C LYS A 77 -6.26 -8.55 15.56
N ALA A 78 -5.23 -7.83 16.02
CA ALA A 78 -3.83 -8.13 15.74
C ALA A 78 -3.46 -9.59 16.08
N GLN A 79 -3.79 -10.04 17.27
CA GLN A 79 -3.49 -11.40 17.71
C GLN A 79 -4.25 -12.46 16.88
N ALA A 80 -5.53 -12.25 16.58
CA ALA A 80 -6.32 -13.18 15.76
C ALA A 80 -5.78 -13.26 14.32
N LEU A 81 -5.40 -12.14 13.74
CA LEU A 81 -4.78 -12.07 12.40
C LEU A 81 -3.44 -12.81 12.38
N LYS A 82 -2.61 -12.63 13.42
CA LYS A 82 -1.34 -13.36 13.57
C LYS A 82 -1.56 -14.86 13.66
N ASN A 83 -2.49 -15.29 14.49
CA ASN A 83 -2.82 -16.70 14.68
C ASN A 83 -3.36 -17.34 13.39
N ALA A 84 -4.12 -16.57 12.58
CA ALA A 84 -4.60 -17.02 11.28
C ALA A 84 -3.47 -17.14 10.23
N GLY A 85 -2.28 -16.58 10.50
CA GLY A 85 -1.14 -16.71 9.61
C GLY A 85 -0.78 -15.45 8.83
N LEU A 86 -1.33 -14.25 9.19
CA LEU A 86 -0.81 -12.99 8.68
C LEU A 86 0.65 -12.83 9.08
N THR A 87 1.50 -12.48 8.11
CA THR A 87 2.95 -12.39 8.37
C THR A 87 3.41 -10.99 8.73
N ARG A 88 2.92 -9.98 8.03
CA ARG A 88 3.33 -8.58 8.22
C ARG A 88 2.19 -7.63 7.91
N ILE A 89 2.31 -6.39 8.39
CA ILE A 89 1.29 -5.36 8.21
C ILE A 89 1.91 -4.03 7.77
N ASN A 90 1.17 -3.31 6.93
CA ASN A 90 1.41 -1.91 6.62
C ASN A 90 0.24 -1.10 7.19
N VAL A 91 0.55 -0.05 7.92
CA VAL A 91 -0.43 0.88 8.49
C VAL A 91 -0.30 2.23 7.81
N SER A 92 -1.39 2.81 7.37
CA SER A 92 -1.41 4.18 6.83
C SER A 92 -1.46 5.18 7.98
N LEU A 93 -0.46 6.08 8.05
CA LEU A 93 -0.38 7.11 9.09
C LEU A 93 0.37 8.32 8.52
N ASP A 94 -0.37 9.38 8.22
CA ASP A 94 0.15 10.55 7.52
C ASP A 94 0.62 11.67 8.47
N SER A 95 0.26 11.61 9.76
CA SER A 95 0.59 12.61 10.77
C SER A 95 0.51 12.04 12.19
N LEU A 96 1.31 12.59 13.10
CA LEU A 96 1.25 12.35 14.56
C LEU A 96 0.47 13.44 15.31
N HIS A 97 -0.01 14.48 14.61
CA HIS A 97 -0.80 15.55 15.18
C HIS A 97 -2.29 15.28 14.95
N GLU A 98 -3.08 15.26 16.01
CA GLU A 98 -4.52 14.93 15.95
C GLU A 98 -5.30 15.85 15.00
N GLU A 99 -4.96 17.14 14.96
CA GLU A 99 -5.59 18.11 14.05
C GLU A 99 -5.29 17.80 12.58
N THR A 100 -4.01 17.64 12.24
CA THR A 100 -3.57 17.31 10.87
C THR A 100 -4.11 15.94 10.45
N PHE A 101 -4.03 14.94 11.34
CA PHE A 101 -4.58 13.61 11.09
C PHE A 101 -6.10 13.68 10.83
N THR A 102 -6.84 14.44 11.64
CA THR A 102 -8.30 14.61 11.48
C THR A 102 -8.62 15.36 10.18
N GLN A 103 -7.84 16.38 9.82
CA GLN A 103 -7.98 17.09 8.56
C GLN A 103 -7.84 16.13 7.35
N LEU A 104 -6.81 15.27 7.36
CA LEU A 104 -6.52 14.34 6.26
C LEU A 104 -7.50 13.17 6.20
N THR A 105 -7.81 12.57 7.33
CA THR A 105 -8.62 11.35 7.42
C THR A 105 -10.11 11.61 7.63
N ARG A 106 -10.47 12.82 8.07
CA ARG A 106 -11.81 13.25 8.49
C ARG A 106 -12.36 12.47 9.70
N ARG A 107 -11.45 11.89 10.50
CA ARG A 107 -11.79 11.08 11.67
C ARG A 107 -10.77 11.30 12.79
N PRO A 108 -11.22 11.57 14.04
CA PRO A 108 -10.31 11.75 15.18
C PRO A 108 -9.90 10.39 15.77
N PHE A 109 -9.18 9.58 14.98
CA PHE A 109 -8.84 8.19 15.35
C PHE A 109 -7.33 7.96 15.47
N LEU A 110 -6.51 9.00 15.57
CA LEU A 110 -5.06 8.89 15.67
C LEU A 110 -4.63 7.93 16.79
N SER A 111 -5.17 8.12 18.00
CA SER A 111 -4.85 7.27 19.14
C SER A 111 -5.17 5.79 18.91
N LYS A 112 -6.25 5.49 18.18
CA LYS A 112 -6.62 4.11 17.82
C LYS A 112 -5.65 3.50 16.80
N VAL A 113 -5.14 4.30 15.88
CA VAL A 113 -4.15 3.86 14.89
C VAL A 113 -2.82 3.57 15.57
N LEU A 114 -2.36 4.46 16.45
CA LEU A 114 -1.11 4.25 17.21
C LEU A 114 -1.20 2.99 18.08
N ALA A 115 -2.29 2.82 18.84
CA ALA A 115 -2.53 1.59 19.60
C ALA A 115 -2.56 0.34 18.69
N GLY A 116 -3.06 0.48 17.47
CA GLY A 116 -3.03 -0.60 16.46
C GLY A 116 -1.61 -0.98 16.04
N VAL A 117 -0.70 -0.01 15.90
CA VAL A 117 0.72 -0.26 15.61
C VAL A 117 1.37 -1.00 16.77
N ASP A 118 1.16 -0.55 18.01
CA ASP A 118 1.72 -1.17 19.21
C ASP A 118 1.27 -2.63 19.36
N GLU A 119 -0.02 -2.88 19.23
CA GLU A 119 -0.58 -4.24 19.33
C GLU A 119 -0.15 -5.15 18.17
N ALA A 120 0.05 -4.60 16.97
CA ALA A 120 0.58 -5.37 15.85
C ALA A 120 2.02 -5.84 16.13
N GLN A 121 2.85 -4.99 16.74
CA GLN A 121 4.21 -5.35 17.16
C GLN A 121 4.17 -6.38 18.30
N ALA A 122 3.35 -6.16 19.31
CA ALA A 122 3.18 -7.08 20.45
C ALA A 122 2.72 -8.47 20.01
N ALA A 123 1.82 -8.54 19.01
CA ALA A 123 1.37 -9.80 18.39
C ALA A 123 2.43 -10.45 17.48
N GLY A 124 3.57 -9.79 17.22
CA GLY A 124 4.62 -10.29 16.34
C GLY A 124 4.26 -10.25 14.84
N LEU A 125 3.42 -9.29 14.43
CA LEU A 125 3.15 -8.98 13.02
C LEU A 125 4.29 -8.10 12.47
N GLY A 126 5.45 -8.68 12.21
CA GLY A 126 6.62 -7.90 11.87
C GLY A 126 7.32 -8.28 10.55
N PRO A 127 8.07 -7.34 9.99
CA PRO A 127 8.19 -5.93 10.39
C PRO A 127 6.90 -5.14 10.14
N VAL A 128 6.48 -4.33 11.13
CA VAL A 128 5.40 -3.35 10.94
C VAL A 128 5.95 -2.23 10.07
N LYS A 129 5.19 -1.86 9.04
CA LYS A 129 5.54 -0.75 8.16
C LYS A 129 4.48 0.33 8.24
N VAL A 130 4.92 1.57 8.26
CA VAL A 130 4.03 2.73 8.23
C VAL A 130 4.19 3.41 6.87
N ASN A 131 3.08 3.67 6.20
CA ASN A 131 3.05 4.40 4.95
C ASN A 131 2.47 5.79 5.20
N ALA A 132 3.15 6.83 4.72
CA ALA A 132 2.73 8.21 4.82
C ALA A 132 2.77 8.89 3.45
N VAL A 133 1.72 9.62 3.12
CA VAL A 133 1.66 10.51 1.95
C VAL A 133 1.83 11.94 2.43
N LEU A 134 2.82 12.66 1.92
CA LEU A 134 3.01 14.05 2.24
C LEU A 134 2.24 14.95 1.27
N MET A 135 1.57 15.95 1.83
CA MET A 135 0.81 16.96 1.10
C MET A 135 1.33 18.35 1.45
N ARG A 136 1.63 19.14 0.43
CA ARG A 136 2.25 20.46 0.56
C ARG A 136 1.39 21.41 1.41
N GLY A 137 2.04 22.01 2.43
CA GLY A 137 1.38 22.95 3.34
C GLY A 137 0.38 22.32 4.32
N ILE A 138 0.33 20.98 4.41
CA ILE A 138 -0.55 20.26 5.34
C ILE A 138 0.28 19.48 6.35
N ASN A 139 1.04 18.47 5.91
CA ASN A 139 1.84 17.59 6.77
C ASN A 139 3.30 17.44 6.30
N ASP A 140 3.72 18.14 5.26
CA ASP A 140 5.08 18.04 4.71
C ASP A 140 6.15 18.41 5.73
N GLN A 141 5.90 19.42 6.56
CA GLN A 141 6.83 19.84 7.61
C GLN A 141 6.91 18.86 8.80
N GLU A 142 5.97 17.93 8.89
CA GLU A 142 5.94 16.91 9.95
C GLU A 142 6.85 15.70 9.62
N ALA A 143 7.36 15.60 8.38
CA ALA A 143 8.12 14.44 7.91
C ALA A 143 9.33 14.06 8.80
N PRO A 144 10.17 15.00 9.30
CA PRO A 144 11.28 14.64 10.20
C PRO A 144 10.80 14.09 11.54
N ALA A 145 9.73 14.66 12.11
CA ALA A 145 9.16 14.20 13.38
C ALA A 145 8.53 12.81 13.23
N LEU A 146 7.84 12.56 12.12
CA LEU A 146 7.26 11.25 11.82
C LEU A 146 8.36 10.19 11.64
N LEU A 147 9.49 10.54 11.00
CA LEU A 147 10.64 9.64 10.90
C LEU A 147 11.28 9.38 12.26
N ALA A 148 11.46 10.40 13.10
CA ALA A 148 11.99 10.23 14.46
C ALA A 148 11.13 9.25 15.26
N TRP A 149 9.82 9.45 15.26
CA TRP A 149 8.88 8.54 15.91
C TRP A 149 8.99 7.10 15.38
N ALA A 150 9.05 6.93 14.07
CA ALA A 150 9.13 5.61 13.47
C ALA A 150 10.42 4.86 13.87
N LEU A 151 11.54 5.57 13.96
CA LEU A 151 12.80 5.03 14.43
C LEU A 151 12.72 4.62 15.92
N ASP A 152 12.11 5.46 16.76
CA ASP A 152 11.93 5.20 18.19
C ASP A 152 10.98 4.00 18.41
N GLN A 153 9.94 3.86 17.58
CA GLN A 153 9.02 2.72 17.62
C GLN A 153 9.55 1.46 16.92
N ASN A 154 10.73 1.51 16.30
CA ASN A 154 11.30 0.41 15.51
C ASN A 154 10.34 -0.09 14.41
N VAL A 155 9.68 0.83 13.71
CA VAL A 155 8.85 0.56 12.54
C VAL A 155 9.50 1.11 11.27
N GLU A 156 9.29 0.45 10.13
CA GLU A 156 9.81 0.93 8.84
C GLU A 156 8.85 1.98 8.25
N LEU A 157 9.24 3.25 8.30
CA LEU A 157 8.48 4.32 7.66
C LEU A 157 8.74 4.34 6.15
N ARG A 158 7.67 4.60 5.39
CA ARG A 158 7.72 4.81 3.95
C ARG A 158 6.93 6.03 3.56
N PHE A 159 7.59 6.99 2.98
CA PHE A 159 6.94 8.11 2.32
C PHE A 159 6.55 7.73 0.89
N ILE A 160 5.35 8.12 0.48
CA ILE A 160 4.78 7.82 -0.83
C ILE A 160 4.41 9.14 -1.50
N GLU A 161 4.86 9.37 -2.71
CA GLU A 161 4.39 10.49 -3.51
C GLU A 161 2.89 10.39 -3.77
N GLN A 162 2.16 11.48 -3.58
CA GLN A 162 0.74 11.54 -3.89
C GLN A 162 0.51 11.24 -5.38
N MET A 163 -0.32 10.24 -5.64
CA MET A 163 -0.65 9.83 -6.99
C MET A 163 -1.99 10.43 -7.46
N PRO A 164 -2.19 10.64 -8.77
CA PRO A 164 -3.44 11.13 -9.34
C PRO A 164 -4.51 10.02 -9.33
N LEU A 165 -4.92 9.59 -8.14
CA LEU A 165 -5.90 8.51 -7.88
C LEU A 165 -6.90 8.92 -6.80
N ASP A 166 -7.06 10.21 -6.59
CA ASP A 166 -8.05 10.77 -5.67
C ASP A 166 -9.45 10.73 -6.29
N ALA A 167 -10.46 10.48 -5.45
CA ALA A 167 -11.85 10.34 -5.90
C ALA A 167 -12.47 11.64 -6.45
N GLN A 168 -11.86 12.80 -6.16
CA GLN A 168 -12.36 14.12 -6.56
C GLN A 168 -11.67 14.68 -7.79
N HIS A 169 -10.69 13.94 -8.37
CA HIS A 169 -9.89 14.38 -9.52
C HIS A 169 -9.22 15.75 -9.32
N GLY A 170 -8.88 16.08 -8.05
CA GLY A 170 -8.27 17.36 -7.67
C GLY A 170 -6.74 17.32 -7.61
N TRP A 171 -6.11 16.18 -7.91
CA TRP A 171 -4.65 16.07 -7.88
C TRP A 171 -3.97 17.04 -8.83
N THR A 172 -2.95 17.72 -8.34
CA THR A 172 -2.06 18.53 -9.17
C THR A 172 -0.60 18.18 -8.86
N GLN A 173 0.24 18.19 -9.88
CA GLN A 173 1.67 17.95 -9.71
C GLN A 173 2.32 19.01 -8.80
N ARG A 174 1.77 20.21 -8.76
CA ARG A 174 2.27 21.32 -7.93
C ARG A 174 2.11 21.07 -6.44
N GLU A 175 1.03 20.38 -6.04
CA GLU A 175 0.73 20.09 -4.62
C GLU A 175 1.43 18.84 -4.11
N MET A 176 1.91 18.00 -5.02
CA MET A 176 2.68 16.82 -4.67
C MET A 176 4.04 17.20 -4.09
N ILE A 177 4.50 16.44 -3.10
CA ILE A 177 5.88 16.48 -2.58
C ILE A 177 6.66 15.37 -3.27
N THR A 178 7.69 15.76 -4.03
CA THR A 178 8.54 14.83 -4.78
C THR A 178 9.50 14.06 -3.88
N ALA A 179 10.03 12.94 -4.36
CA ALA A 179 11.05 12.17 -3.64
C ALA A 179 12.31 13.02 -3.28
N VAL A 180 12.69 13.97 -4.16
CA VAL A 180 13.78 14.91 -3.90
C VAL A 180 13.44 15.81 -2.73
N GLU A 181 12.24 16.39 -2.71
CA GLU A 181 11.77 17.25 -1.63
C GLU A 181 11.63 16.48 -0.32
N ILE A 182 11.12 15.23 -0.34
CA ILE A 182 11.08 14.37 0.84
C ILE A 182 12.50 14.19 1.42
N ARG A 183 13.48 13.85 0.59
CA ARG A 183 14.88 13.72 1.05
C ARG A 183 15.40 15.03 1.63
N THR A 184 15.07 16.16 1.04
CA THR A 184 15.46 17.50 1.53
C THR A 184 14.85 17.80 2.89
N LEU A 185 13.54 17.55 3.07
CA LEU A 185 12.86 17.72 4.36
C LEU A 185 13.51 16.86 5.46
N LEU A 186 13.77 15.60 5.17
CA LEU A 186 14.40 14.69 6.15
C LEU A 186 15.85 15.06 6.46
N SER A 187 16.55 15.70 5.53
CA SER A 187 17.94 16.11 5.71
C SER A 187 18.14 17.28 6.68
N THR A 188 17.08 17.87 7.23
CA THR A 188 17.18 18.82 8.35
C THR A 188 17.76 18.17 9.59
N ASP A 189 17.32 16.94 9.92
CA ASP A 189 17.64 16.25 11.16
C ASP A 189 18.43 14.95 10.97
N PHE A 190 18.41 14.41 9.74
CA PHE A 190 19.00 13.11 9.42
C PHE A 190 19.93 13.17 8.22
N VAL A 191 20.87 12.24 8.17
CA VAL A 191 21.64 11.90 6.96
C VAL A 191 21.11 10.60 6.42
N LEU A 192 20.75 10.60 5.14
CA LEU A 192 20.20 9.46 4.43
C LEU A 192 21.28 8.87 3.52
N GLU A 193 21.66 7.62 3.77
CA GLU A 193 22.60 6.86 2.95
C GLU A 193 21.84 5.80 2.18
N ARG A 194 22.04 5.71 0.86
CA ARG A 194 21.32 4.73 0.03
C ARG A 194 21.64 3.31 0.50
N ASP A 195 20.59 2.52 0.81
CA ASP A 195 20.73 1.10 1.15
C ASP A 195 21.24 0.33 -0.07
N ARG A 196 22.33 -0.42 0.12
CA ARG A 196 22.98 -1.19 -0.95
C ARG A 196 22.28 -2.51 -1.28
N ARG A 197 21.30 -2.93 -0.49
CA ARG A 197 20.53 -4.15 -0.75
C ARG A 197 19.72 -4.00 -2.05
N LEU A 198 19.67 -5.06 -2.84
CA LEU A 198 18.88 -5.06 -4.08
C LEU A 198 17.42 -4.76 -3.80
N ARG A 199 16.80 -3.98 -4.67
CA ARG A 199 15.38 -3.56 -4.56
C ARG A 199 14.42 -4.73 -4.79
N ASP A 200 14.78 -5.69 -5.65
CA ASP A 200 14.02 -6.92 -5.99
C ASP A 200 12.53 -6.66 -6.24
N GLY A 201 12.22 -5.69 -7.09
CA GLY A 201 10.85 -5.32 -7.45
C GLY A 201 10.06 -4.59 -6.34
N ALA A 202 10.68 -4.29 -5.19
CA ALA A 202 10.03 -3.51 -4.15
C ALA A 202 9.80 -2.05 -4.60
N PRO A 203 8.64 -1.44 -4.29
CA PRO A 203 8.33 -0.07 -4.74
C PRO A 203 9.17 0.99 -4.05
N ALA A 204 9.61 0.77 -2.81
CA ALA A 204 10.37 1.74 -2.04
C ALA A 204 11.87 1.67 -2.33
N GLU A 205 12.48 2.80 -2.64
CA GLU A 205 13.91 2.98 -2.47
C GLU A 205 14.19 3.15 -0.98
N ARG A 206 15.21 2.46 -0.46
CA ARG A 206 15.53 2.46 0.99
C ARG A 206 16.78 3.25 1.26
N PHE A 207 16.77 3.93 2.39
CA PHE A 207 17.89 4.69 2.91
C PHE A 207 18.16 4.30 4.36
N ASP A 208 19.41 4.04 4.69
CA ASP A 208 19.87 3.95 6.06
C ASP A 208 19.87 5.35 6.67
N VAL A 209 19.37 5.47 7.89
CA VAL A 209 19.17 6.75 8.58
C VAL A 209 20.17 6.90 9.71
N ARG A 210 20.90 8.03 9.74
CA ARG A 210 21.78 8.45 10.83
C ARG A 210 21.38 9.83 11.33
N ARG A 211 21.73 10.14 12.56
CA ARG A 211 21.59 11.52 13.05
C ARG A 211 22.50 12.45 12.27
N ARG A 212 22.00 13.65 11.99
CA ARG A 212 22.79 14.74 11.45
C ARG A 212 23.50 15.47 12.59
N ASN A 213 24.79 15.70 12.48
CA ASN A 213 25.50 16.58 13.40
C ASN A 213 25.15 18.03 13.09
N ALA A 214 24.62 18.75 14.08
CA ALA A 214 24.18 20.14 13.91
C ALA A 214 25.31 21.10 13.49
N SER A 215 26.57 20.80 13.85
CA SER A 215 27.72 21.68 13.58
C SER A 215 28.38 21.38 12.24
N THR A 216 28.51 20.10 11.85
CA THR A 216 29.23 19.68 10.63
C THR A 216 28.31 19.29 9.49
N ALA A 217 27.02 19.14 9.75
CA ALA A 217 26.04 18.61 8.82
C ALA A 217 26.31 17.17 8.31
N GLU A 218 27.28 16.49 8.91
CA GLU A 218 27.68 15.12 8.56
C GLU A 218 26.90 14.09 9.37
N ALA A 219 26.96 12.83 8.93
CA ALA A 219 26.40 11.71 9.68
C ALA A 219 27.13 11.52 11.02
N SER A 220 26.38 11.36 12.09
CA SER A 220 26.94 11.06 13.41
C SER A 220 26.28 9.81 14.02
N GLY A 221 27.12 9.00 14.68
CA GLY A 221 26.67 7.80 15.38
C GLY A 221 26.31 6.61 14.47
N PRO A 222 25.67 5.59 15.03
CA PRO A 222 25.28 4.38 14.30
C PRO A 222 24.09 4.63 13.37
N VAL A 223 23.80 3.65 12.49
CA VAL A 223 22.52 3.59 11.76
C VAL A 223 21.39 3.38 12.75
N LEU A 224 20.42 4.26 12.74
CA LEU A 224 19.25 4.24 13.62
C LEU A 224 18.14 3.30 13.11
N GLY A 225 18.07 3.14 11.80
CA GLY A 225 17.05 2.35 11.11
C GLY A 225 17.04 2.67 9.62
N THR A 226 15.92 2.35 8.97
CA THR A 226 15.76 2.61 7.53
C THR A 226 14.46 3.37 7.25
N VAL A 227 14.50 4.22 6.23
CA VAL A 227 13.31 4.88 5.66
C VAL A 227 13.17 4.49 4.19
N GLY A 228 11.94 4.30 3.73
CA GLY A 228 11.63 4.05 2.34
C GLY A 228 11.03 5.28 1.65
N ILE A 229 11.32 5.48 0.37
CA ILE A 229 10.65 6.48 -0.46
C ILE A 229 10.08 5.79 -1.69
N ILE A 230 8.77 5.93 -1.91
CA ILE A 230 8.05 5.38 -3.05
C ILE A 230 7.76 6.53 -4.02
N ALA A 231 8.71 6.78 -4.90
CA ALA A 231 8.65 7.81 -5.93
C ALA A 231 7.82 7.33 -7.12
N SER A 232 6.50 7.24 -6.93
CA SER A 232 5.59 6.67 -7.93
C SER A 232 5.44 7.55 -9.16
N VAL A 233 5.69 8.85 -9.04
CA VAL A 233 5.45 9.87 -10.07
C VAL A 233 6.75 10.44 -10.60
N SER A 234 7.65 10.91 -9.70
CA SER A 234 8.87 11.61 -10.12
C SER A 234 10.00 10.68 -10.55
N GLU A 235 10.11 9.49 -9.93
CA GLU A 235 11.14 8.49 -10.21
C GLU A 235 10.48 7.09 -10.40
N PRO A 236 9.67 6.87 -11.47
CA PRO A 236 8.84 5.69 -11.60
C PRO A 236 9.67 4.41 -11.75
N PHE A 237 9.22 3.35 -11.07
CA PHE A 237 9.85 2.03 -11.03
C PHE A 237 9.05 0.96 -11.80
N CYS A 238 8.33 1.37 -12.84
CA CYS A 238 7.40 0.53 -13.59
C CYS A 238 8.07 -0.65 -14.29
N ALA A 239 9.31 -0.49 -14.76
CA ALA A 239 10.05 -1.53 -15.47
C ALA A 239 10.26 -2.82 -14.64
N ASP A 240 10.31 -2.71 -13.31
CA ASP A 240 10.49 -3.85 -12.38
C ASP A 240 9.20 -4.17 -11.60
N CYS A 241 8.04 -3.70 -12.06
CA CYS A 241 6.78 -3.89 -11.36
C CYS A 241 6.17 -5.28 -11.62
N ARG A 242 6.20 -6.15 -10.60
CA ARG A 242 5.66 -7.52 -10.63
C ARG A 242 4.26 -7.64 -10.02
N ARG A 243 3.55 -6.54 -9.84
CA ARG A 243 2.25 -6.52 -9.16
C ARG A 243 1.10 -6.75 -10.13
N THR A 244 0.12 -7.53 -9.70
CA THR A 244 -1.23 -7.60 -10.22
C THR A 244 -2.19 -7.28 -9.08
N ARG A 245 -3.37 -6.78 -9.39
CA ARG A 245 -4.41 -6.46 -8.40
C ARG A 245 -5.69 -7.17 -8.78
N ILE A 246 -6.40 -7.64 -7.78
CA ILE A 246 -7.75 -8.15 -7.93
C ILE A 246 -8.65 -7.34 -7.01
N THR A 247 -9.66 -6.70 -7.55
CA THR A 247 -10.62 -5.91 -6.78
C THR A 247 -11.51 -6.80 -5.93
N ALA A 248 -12.24 -6.23 -4.97
CA ALA A 248 -13.21 -6.98 -4.16
C ALA A 248 -14.31 -7.63 -5.03
N GLU A 249 -14.58 -7.05 -6.21
CA GLU A 249 -15.52 -7.56 -7.22
C GLU A 249 -14.88 -8.59 -8.16
N GLY A 250 -13.65 -9.02 -7.89
CA GLY A 250 -12.94 -10.03 -8.67
C GLY A 250 -12.52 -9.59 -10.06
N LYS A 251 -12.25 -8.32 -10.24
CA LYS A 251 -11.71 -7.78 -11.50
C LYS A 251 -10.20 -7.62 -11.39
N ILE A 252 -9.48 -8.07 -12.41
CA ILE A 252 -8.02 -7.95 -12.47
C ILE A 252 -7.65 -6.60 -13.07
N MET A 253 -6.74 -5.91 -12.38
CA MET A 253 -6.05 -4.72 -12.85
C MET A 253 -4.54 -5.02 -12.93
N SER A 254 -3.97 -4.93 -14.12
CA SER A 254 -2.54 -5.17 -14.34
C SER A 254 -1.66 -4.03 -13.82
N CYS A 255 -2.20 -2.81 -13.75
CA CYS A 255 -1.56 -1.61 -13.24
C CYS A 255 -2.52 -0.81 -12.37
N LEU A 256 -1.98 -0.06 -11.40
CA LEU A 256 -2.77 0.86 -10.57
C LEU A 256 -3.46 1.96 -11.41
N PHE A 257 -2.84 2.34 -12.51
CA PHE A 257 -3.33 3.33 -13.47
C PHE A 257 -4.08 2.71 -14.66
N SER A 258 -4.35 1.38 -14.63
CA SER A 258 -5.09 0.73 -15.70
C SER A 258 -6.52 1.24 -15.75
N ARG A 259 -7.02 1.46 -16.96
CA ARG A 259 -8.44 1.73 -17.23
C ARG A 259 -9.20 0.47 -17.62
N GLU A 260 -8.46 -0.57 -18.01
CA GLU A 260 -9.03 -1.85 -18.38
C GLU A 260 -9.07 -2.76 -17.16
N GLU A 261 -10.20 -3.42 -17.00
CA GLU A 261 -10.45 -4.40 -15.97
C GLU A 261 -10.91 -5.70 -16.61
N PHE A 262 -10.35 -6.81 -16.15
CA PHE A 262 -10.66 -8.14 -16.67
C PHE A 262 -11.50 -8.89 -15.65
N ASP A 263 -12.73 -9.22 -16.00
CA ASP A 263 -13.68 -9.89 -15.10
C ASP A 263 -13.27 -11.36 -14.90
N LEU A 264 -12.86 -11.67 -13.67
CA LEU A 264 -12.51 -13.03 -13.24
C LEU A 264 -13.64 -13.66 -12.43
N LEU A 265 -14.36 -12.85 -11.62
CA LEU A 265 -15.44 -13.35 -10.78
C LEU A 265 -16.66 -13.78 -11.60
N GLY A 266 -17.04 -12.99 -12.60
CA GLY A 266 -18.14 -13.36 -13.51
C GLY A 266 -17.83 -14.67 -14.24
N LEU A 267 -16.60 -14.82 -14.71
CA LEU A 267 -16.13 -16.04 -15.35
C LEU A 267 -16.16 -17.24 -14.37
N LEU A 268 -15.67 -17.05 -13.15
CA LEU A 268 -15.71 -18.09 -12.11
C LEU A 268 -17.14 -18.52 -11.78
N ARG A 269 -18.06 -17.57 -11.62
CA ARG A 269 -19.47 -17.81 -11.27
C ARG A 269 -20.28 -18.41 -12.42
N SER A 270 -19.84 -18.23 -13.67
CA SER A 270 -20.43 -18.91 -14.83
C SER A 270 -20.03 -20.38 -14.98
N GLY A 271 -19.20 -20.90 -14.05
CA GLY A 271 -18.79 -22.29 -14.04
C GLY A 271 -17.48 -22.58 -14.76
N ALA A 272 -16.69 -21.54 -15.08
CA ALA A 272 -15.41 -21.72 -15.74
C ALA A 272 -14.45 -22.59 -14.91
N ASN A 273 -13.69 -23.42 -15.62
CA ASN A 273 -12.62 -24.21 -15.05
C ASN A 273 -11.36 -23.37 -14.77
N ASP A 274 -10.39 -23.97 -14.06
CA ASP A 274 -9.19 -23.24 -13.66
C ASP A 274 -8.30 -22.82 -14.85
N ASP A 275 -8.30 -23.56 -15.97
CA ASP A 275 -7.55 -23.19 -17.17
C ASP A 275 -8.11 -21.93 -17.84
N GLU A 276 -9.42 -21.76 -17.81
CA GLU A 276 -10.08 -20.54 -18.33
C GLU A 276 -9.77 -19.33 -17.45
N LEU A 277 -9.77 -19.50 -16.12
CA LEU A 277 -9.38 -18.46 -15.18
C LEU A 277 -7.90 -18.07 -15.33
N VAL A 278 -7.01 -19.04 -15.51
CA VAL A 278 -5.58 -18.82 -15.81
C VAL A 278 -5.41 -18.00 -17.09
N ARG A 279 -6.07 -18.40 -18.19
CA ARG A 279 -5.99 -17.66 -19.47
C ARG A 279 -6.45 -16.21 -19.29
N ARG A 280 -7.59 -16.00 -18.60
CA ARG A 280 -8.12 -14.66 -18.35
C ARG A 280 -7.15 -13.79 -17.56
N TRP A 281 -6.49 -14.37 -16.55
CA TRP A 281 -5.48 -13.64 -15.78
C TRP A 281 -4.23 -13.34 -16.60
N GLN A 282 -3.77 -14.28 -17.41
CA GLN A 282 -2.64 -14.08 -18.34
C GLN A 282 -2.94 -12.97 -19.36
N GLU A 283 -4.15 -12.93 -19.93
CA GLU A 283 -4.60 -11.85 -20.82
C GLU A 283 -4.47 -10.47 -20.14
N ALA A 284 -4.95 -10.35 -18.90
CA ALA A 284 -4.83 -9.13 -18.14
C ALA A 284 -3.36 -8.73 -17.90
N MET A 285 -2.49 -9.69 -17.62
CA MET A 285 -1.06 -9.41 -17.40
C MET A 285 -0.34 -9.09 -18.71
N TRP A 286 -0.76 -9.67 -19.83
CA TRP A 286 -0.21 -9.38 -21.16
C TRP A 286 -0.58 -7.95 -21.60
N ALA A 287 -1.74 -7.46 -21.21
CA ALA A 287 -2.19 -6.08 -21.44
C ALA A 287 -1.52 -5.05 -20.51
N LYS A 288 -0.57 -5.47 -19.65
CA LYS A 288 0.10 -4.57 -18.71
C LYS A 288 0.94 -3.54 -19.46
N PRO A 289 0.70 -2.22 -19.25
CA PRO A 289 1.49 -1.17 -19.87
C PRO A 289 2.95 -1.20 -19.39
N ARG A 290 3.88 -0.78 -20.25
CA ARG A 290 5.32 -0.70 -19.91
C ARG A 290 5.60 0.30 -18.78
N ALA A 291 4.82 1.38 -18.73
CA ALA A 291 4.86 2.38 -17.68
C ALA A 291 3.44 2.88 -17.37
N HIS A 292 3.27 3.60 -16.26
CA HIS A 292 1.97 4.06 -15.79
C HIS A 292 1.40 5.26 -16.61
N GLY A 293 1.29 5.12 -17.90
CA GLY A 293 0.73 6.14 -18.79
C GLY A 293 1.76 7.07 -19.40
N MET A 294 3.06 6.79 -19.27
CA MET A 294 4.10 7.58 -19.96
C MET A 294 4.16 7.31 -21.47
N ASP A 295 3.59 6.22 -21.94
CA ASP A 295 3.43 5.88 -23.37
C ASP A 295 2.13 6.48 -23.97
N GLN A 296 1.23 6.95 -23.14
CA GLN A 296 0.07 7.80 -23.47
C GLN A 296 0.33 9.14 -22.82
N ALA A 297 -0.30 10.23 -23.20
CA ALA A 297 -0.04 11.56 -22.63
C ALA A 297 0.27 11.50 -21.12
N GLY A 298 1.52 11.73 -20.77
CA GLY A 298 2.07 11.41 -19.43
C GLY A 298 1.44 12.21 -18.30
N LEU A 299 1.69 11.77 -17.07
CA LEU A 299 1.31 12.49 -15.84
C LEU A 299 1.68 13.97 -15.92
N GLY A 300 0.72 14.86 -15.70
CA GLY A 300 0.92 16.30 -15.76
C GLY A 300 0.82 16.93 -17.17
N THR A 301 0.52 16.14 -18.21
CA THR A 301 0.19 16.69 -19.53
C THR A 301 -1.31 16.85 -19.72
N ALA A 302 -1.74 17.74 -20.62
CA ALA A 302 -3.15 18.02 -20.90
C ALA A 302 -3.96 16.78 -21.38
N GLY A 303 -3.29 15.72 -21.78
CA GLY A 303 -3.92 14.47 -22.24
C GLY A 303 -3.99 13.35 -21.18
N PHE A 304 -3.45 13.56 -19.96
CA PHE A 304 -3.58 12.56 -18.92
C PHE A 304 -5.01 12.48 -18.42
N VAL A 305 -5.60 11.31 -18.48
CA VAL A 305 -6.93 11.02 -17.94
C VAL A 305 -6.76 10.09 -16.74
N GLN A 306 -7.16 10.55 -15.58
CA GLN A 306 -7.13 9.79 -14.34
C GLN A 306 -8.01 8.54 -14.44
N PRO A 307 -7.59 7.37 -13.90
CA PRO A 307 -8.44 6.20 -13.79
C PRO A 307 -9.73 6.50 -13.01
N GLU A 308 -10.82 5.85 -13.37
CA GLU A 308 -12.12 6.02 -12.69
C GLU A 308 -12.09 5.54 -11.25
N ARG A 309 -11.34 4.47 -10.97
CA ARG A 309 -11.21 3.95 -9.60
C ARG A 309 -10.20 4.75 -8.80
N SER A 310 -10.67 5.29 -7.70
CA SER A 310 -9.80 5.94 -6.72
C SER A 310 -8.95 4.93 -5.94
N MET A 311 -7.87 5.39 -5.33
CA MET A 311 -7.02 4.60 -4.44
C MET A 311 -7.81 3.92 -3.32
N SER A 312 -8.82 4.60 -2.77
CA SER A 312 -9.69 4.05 -1.72
C SER A 312 -10.56 2.88 -2.18
N ALA A 313 -10.78 2.71 -3.48
CA ALA A 313 -11.55 1.60 -4.03
C ALA A 313 -10.69 0.38 -4.40
N ILE A 314 -9.41 0.59 -4.70
CA ILE A 314 -8.48 -0.47 -5.13
C ILE A 314 -7.44 -0.84 -4.09
N GLY A 315 -7.31 -0.04 -3.05
CA GLY A 315 -6.35 -0.21 -1.97
C GLY A 315 -4.89 -0.02 -2.38
N GLY A 316 -4.13 0.63 -1.54
CA GLY A 316 -2.72 0.98 -1.73
C GLY A 316 -1.76 0.13 -0.91
#